data_f51e91a472e1831e91fc14e147b46c8b
#
_entry.id   f51e91a472e1831e91fc14e147b46c8b
#
_cell.length_a   1.000
_cell.length_b   1.000
_cell.length_c   1.000
_cell.angle_alpha   90.00
_cell.angle_beta   90.00
_cell.angle_gamma   90.00
#
_symmetry.space_group_name_H-M   'P 1'
#
loop_
_entity.id
_entity.type
_entity.pdbx_description
1 polymer ?
#
loop_
_entity_poly.entity_id
_entity_poly.type
_entity_poly.pdbx_seq_one_letter_code
_entity_poly.pdbx_strand_id
1 'polypeptide(L)'
;MTTTWTTKELDRIGAADELDIAARRRDGSLRNPTTIWVVRSGDDLYVRSYRGPEGAWYRATKTRHEGHIRAAGVDKDVAFIDEPDPAVNARIDDAYRTKYRGHGAEYVDPMVAAPARTTTTRIVPA
;
A
#
# COMPACT_ATOMS: atom_id res chain seq x y z
N MET A 1 6.71 -3.21 -21.57
CA MET A 1 6.28 -2.51 -20.36
C MET A 1 6.18 -3.50 -19.21
N THR A 2 6.87 -3.28 -18.13
CA THR A 2 6.83 -4.21 -17.00
C THR A 2 5.74 -3.80 -16.03
N THR A 3 4.93 -4.78 -15.61
CA THR A 3 3.91 -4.63 -14.57
C THR A 3 4.41 -5.19 -13.24
N THR A 4 5.72 -5.44 -13.14
CA THR A 4 6.36 -5.99 -11.94
C THR A 4 7.45 -5.05 -11.45
N TRP A 5 7.65 -5.06 -10.13
CA TRP A 5 8.74 -4.31 -9.51
C TRP A 5 10.08 -5.00 -9.77
N THR A 6 11.13 -4.22 -9.91
CA THR A 6 12.50 -4.79 -9.91
C THR A 6 12.88 -5.17 -8.48
N THR A 7 13.85 -6.07 -8.33
CA THR A 7 14.34 -6.45 -7.01
C THR A 7 14.85 -5.23 -6.24
N LYS A 8 15.54 -4.32 -6.93
CA LYS A 8 16.05 -3.10 -6.32
C LYS A 8 14.93 -2.20 -5.78
N GLU A 9 13.86 -2.07 -6.54
CA GLU A 9 12.69 -1.29 -6.10
C GLU A 9 12.02 -1.93 -4.89
N LEU A 10 11.84 -3.25 -4.92
CA LEU A 10 11.26 -4.00 -3.80
C LEU A 10 12.11 -3.86 -2.54
N ASP A 11 13.43 -3.96 -2.67
CA ASP A 11 14.34 -3.81 -1.52
C ASP A 11 14.25 -2.41 -0.92
N ARG A 12 14.24 -1.39 -1.77
CA ARG A 12 14.18 0.01 -1.32
C ARG A 12 12.85 0.34 -0.65
N ILE A 13 11.75 0.03 -1.32
CA ILE A 13 10.41 0.35 -0.80
C ILE A 13 10.08 -0.54 0.41
N GLY A 14 10.47 -1.81 0.34
CA GLY A 14 10.26 -2.74 1.45
C GLY A 14 10.96 -2.33 2.74
N ALA A 15 12.10 -1.62 2.64
CA ALA A 15 12.84 -1.11 3.78
C ALA A 15 12.40 0.29 4.22
N ALA A 16 11.61 0.99 3.41
CA ALA A 16 11.14 2.33 3.74
C ALA A 16 10.03 2.28 4.78
N ASP A 17 10.07 3.14 5.78
CA ASP A 17 9.00 3.22 6.79
C ASP A 17 7.70 3.72 6.20
N GLU A 18 7.77 4.63 5.23
CA GLU A 18 6.61 5.33 4.71
C GLU A 18 6.62 5.39 3.19
N LEU A 19 5.43 5.51 2.63
CA LEU A 19 5.21 5.66 1.20
C LEU A 19 4.16 6.75 1.00
N ASP A 20 4.42 7.66 0.06
CA ASP A 20 3.44 8.66 -0.33
C ASP A 20 2.59 8.08 -1.47
N ILE A 21 1.28 8.10 -1.30
CA ILE A 21 0.32 7.56 -2.26
C ILE A 21 -0.64 8.66 -2.71
N ALA A 22 -0.85 8.75 -4.03
CA ALA A 22 -1.78 9.71 -4.62
C ALA A 22 -2.63 9.00 -5.66
N ALA A 23 -3.95 9.00 -5.49
CA ALA A 23 -4.86 8.43 -6.47
C ALA A 23 -5.17 9.46 -7.56
N ARG A 24 -5.51 8.97 -8.77
CA ARG A 24 -5.94 9.86 -9.85
C ARG A 24 -7.43 10.16 -9.74
N ARG A 25 -7.77 11.42 -10.05
CA ARG A 25 -9.15 11.86 -10.23
C ARG A 25 -9.68 11.34 -11.56
N ARG A 26 -10.97 11.50 -11.82
CA ARG A 26 -11.59 11.09 -13.08
C ARG A 26 -10.93 11.72 -14.30
N ASP A 27 -10.48 12.97 -14.17
CA ASP A 27 -9.81 13.69 -15.27
C ASP A 27 -8.35 13.27 -15.47
N GLY A 28 -7.84 12.35 -14.66
CA GLY A 28 -6.47 11.85 -14.74
C GLY A 28 -5.46 12.63 -13.90
N SER A 29 -5.85 13.74 -13.30
CA SER A 29 -4.94 14.50 -12.44
C SER A 29 -4.74 13.76 -11.11
N LEU A 30 -3.59 13.99 -10.47
CA LEU A 30 -3.30 13.39 -9.17
C LEU A 30 -3.91 14.21 -8.04
N ARG A 31 -4.46 13.50 -7.05
CA ARG A 31 -4.86 14.10 -5.77
C ARG A 31 -3.60 14.40 -4.96
N ASN A 32 -3.76 15.17 -3.88
CA ASN A 32 -2.67 15.40 -2.95
C ASN A 32 -2.22 14.07 -2.34
N PRO A 33 -0.91 13.84 -2.19
CA PRO A 33 -0.41 12.57 -1.63
C PRO A 33 -0.73 12.45 -0.15
N THR A 34 -0.89 11.20 0.29
CA THR A 34 -1.05 10.82 1.69
C THR A 34 0.13 9.93 2.06
N THR A 35 0.73 10.15 3.22
CA THR A 35 1.83 9.32 3.72
C THR A 35 1.25 8.15 4.52
N ILE A 36 1.62 6.93 4.13
CA ILE A 36 1.11 5.70 4.74
C ILE A 36 2.24 4.68 4.92
N TRP A 37 1.95 3.61 5.65
CA TRP A 37 2.85 2.46 5.78
C TRP A 37 2.74 1.56 4.54
N VAL A 38 3.82 0.84 4.26
CA VAL A 38 3.89 -0.10 3.14
C VAL A 38 4.62 -1.35 3.59
N VAL A 39 4.20 -2.51 3.10
CA VAL A 39 4.88 -3.79 3.36
C VAL A 39 5.16 -4.52 2.05
N ARG A 40 6.23 -5.29 2.07
CA ARG A 40 6.57 -6.22 1.00
C ARG A 40 6.19 -7.62 1.44
N SER A 41 5.58 -8.40 0.54
CA SER A 41 5.36 -9.82 0.71
C SER A 41 5.72 -10.51 -0.61
N GLY A 42 6.79 -11.31 -0.59
CA GLY A 42 7.33 -11.87 -1.82
C GLY A 42 7.81 -10.78 -2.78
N ASP A 43 7.32 -10.81 -3.99
CA ASP A 43 7.68 -9.84 -5.03
C ASP A 43 6.62 -8.75 -5.21
N ASP A 44 5.75 -8.58 -4.24
CA ASP A 44 4.67 -7.62 -4.29
C ASP A 44 4.72 -6.64 -3.12
N LEU A 45 4.14 -5.46 -3.35
CA LEU A 45 3.99 -4.41 -2.34
C LEU A 45 2.52 -4.24 -2.01
N TYR A 46 2.24 -4.05 -0.72
CA TYR A 46 0.86 -3.93 -0.22
C TYR A 46 0.72 -2.76 0.74
N VAL A 47 -0.46 -2.17 0.73
CA VAL A 47 -0.84 -1.11 1.65
C VAL A 47 -2.23 -1.40 2.22
N ARG A 48 -2.53 -0.80 3.38
CA ARG A 48 -3.84 -0.87 4.02
C ARG A 48 -4.22 0.51 4.53
N SER A 49 -5.51 0.82 4.51
CA SER A 49 -6.03 2.05 5.07
C SER A 49 -6.25 1.89 6.57
N TYR A 50 -5.55 2.68 7.38
CA TYR A 50 -5.71 2.68 8.83
C TYR A 50 -7.17 2.91 9.24
N ARG A 51 -7.87 3.79 8.53
CA ARG A 51 -9.29 4.09 8.79
C ARG A 51 -10.24 3.11 8.12
N GLY A 52 -9.72 2.07 7.47
CA GLY A 52 -10.52 1.10 6.76
C GLY A 52 -11.14 1.69 5.49
N PRO A 53 -12.31 1.17 5.07
CA PRO A 53 -12.96 1.63 3.84
C PRO A 53 -13.33 3.12 3.85
N GLU A 54 -13.37 3.76 5.02
CA GLU A 54 -13.70 5.18 5.16
C GLU A 54 -12.49 6.09 4.90
N GLY A 55 -11.29 5.54 4.81
CA GLY A 55 -10.09 6.34 4.55
C GLY A 55 -10.14 7.07 3.23
N ALA A 56 -9.79 8.36 3.23
CA ALA A 56 -9.93 9.21 2.05
C ALA A 56 -9.10 8.72 0.86
N TRP A 57 -7.83 8.36 1.09
CA TRP A 57 -6.99 7.90 -0.01
C TRP A 57 -7.48 6.57 -0.58
N TYR A 58 -7.97 5.68 0.28
CA TYR A 58 -8.48 4.37 -0.15
C TYR A 58 -9.72 4.55 -1.02
N ARG A 59 -10.68 5.38 -0.57
CA ARG A 59 -11.88 5.69 -1.35
C ARG A 59 -11.51 6.29 -2.71
N ALA A 60 -10.51 7.15 -2.74
CA ALA A 60 -10.05 7.78 -3.96
C ALA A 60 -9.50 6.76 -4.97
N THR A 61 -8.88 5.66 -4.52
CA THR A 61 -8.37 4.61 -5.44
C THR A 61 -9.49 3.92 -6.21
N LYS A 62 -10.73 3.96 -5.71
CA LYS A 62 -11.86 3.29 -6.34
C LYS A 62 -12.37 4.02 -7.58
N THR A 63 -11.98 5.27 -7.78
CA THR A 63 -12.40 6.06 -8.95
C THR A 63 -11.79 5.54 -10.26
N ARG A 64 -10.48 5.28 -10.28
CA ARG A 64 -9.78 4.82 -11.50
C ARG A 64 -8.87 3.62 -11.26
N HIS A 65 -8.64 3.21 -10.02
CA HIS A 65 -7.67 2.17 -9.67
C HIS A 65 -6.25 2.47 -10.15
N GLU A 66 -5.93 3.75 -10.32
CA GLU A 66 -4.63 4.23 -10.79
C GLU A 66 -4.15 5.38 -9.93
N GLY A 67 -2.84 5.53 -9.84
CA GLY A 67 -2.26 6.64 -9.12
C GLY A 67 -0.75 6.68 -9.26
N HIS A 68 -0.11 7.21 -8.23
CA HIS A 68 1.32 7.43 -8.21
C HIS A 68 1.84 7.18 -6.80
N ILE A 69 3.04 6.61 -6.70
CA ILE A 69 3.70 6.43 -5.40
C ILE A 69 5.09 7.03 -5.42
N ARG A 70 5.53 7.42 -4.22
CA ARG A 70 6.90 7.86 -3.99
C ARG A 70 7.39 7.25 -2.68
N ALA A 71 8.48 6.51 -2.72
CA ALA A 71 9.10 5.93 -1.53
C ALA A 71 10.55 5.61 -1.81
N ALA A 72 11.45 5.95 -0.89
CA ALA A 72 12.87 5.58 -0.96
C ALA A 72 13.54 5.90 -2.31
N GLY A 73 13.19 7.03 -2.92
CA GLY A 73 13.74 7.43 -4.21
C GLY A 73 13.06 6.82 -5.42
N VAL A 74 12.09 5.94 -5.22
CA VAL A 74 11.25 5.38 -6.30
C VAL A 74 10.03 6.27 -6.47
N ASP A 75 9.77 6.71 -7.69
CA ASP A 75 8.72 7.66 -8.02
C ASP A 75 8.06 7.16 -9.31
N LYS A 76 6.89 6.53 -9.21
CA LYS A 76 6.28 5.81 -10.33
C LYS A 76 4.77 5.87 -10.34
N ASP A 77 4.21 5.83 -11.54
CA ASP A 77 2.79 5.56 -11.72
C ASP A 77 2.49 4.10 -11.40
N VAL A 78 1.35 3.86 -10.77
CA VAL A 78 0.95 2.53 -10.30
C VAL A 78 -0.53 2.27 -10.57
N ALA A 79 -0.88 0.98 -10.54
CA ALA A 79 -2.26 0.53 -10.47
C ALA A 79 -2.53 -0.07 -9.10
N PHE A 80 -3.78 0.01 -8.66
CA PHE A 80 -4.24 -0.50 -7.37
C PHE A 80 -5.14 -1.70 -7.58
N ILE A 81 -4.77 -2.83 -6.99
CA ILE A 81 -5.51 -4.09 -7.13
C ILE A 81 -5.95 -4.56 -5.75
N ASP A 82 -7.25 -4.78 -5.58
CA ASP A 82 -7.77 -5.32 -4.32
C ASP A 82 -7.23 -6.73 -4.08
N GLU A 83 -6.89 -7.03 -2.83
CA GLU A 83 -6.35 -8.34 -2.46
C GLU A 83 -7.25 -9.01 -1.43
N PRO A 84 -8.21 -9.84 -1.87
CA PRO A 84 -9.14 -10.49 -0.95
C PRO A 84 -8.67 -11.85 -0.43
N ASP A 85 -7.59 -12.43 -0.96
CA ASP A 85 -7.15 -13.78 -0.61
C ASP A 85 -6.77 -13.88 0.88
N PRO A 86 -7.43 -14.78 1.66
CA PRO A 86 -7.14 -14.90 3.09
C PRO A 86 -5.71 -15.32 3.41
N ALA A 87 -5.11 -16.20 2.59
CA ALA A 87 -3.74 -16.66 2.82
C ALA A 87 -2.74 -15.54 2.56
N VAL A 88 -2.96 -14.74 1.52
CA VAL A 88 -2.13 -13.55 1.26
C VAL A 88 -2.27 -12.55 2.39
N ASN A 89 -3.50 -12.29 2.83
CA ASN A 89 -3.75 -11.37 3.94
C ASN A 89 -3.09 -11.80 5.23
N ALA A 90 -3.02 -13.09 5.51
CA ALA A 90 -2.32 -13.61 6.69
C ALA A 90 -0.82 -13.31 6.61
N ARG A 91 -0.21 -13.46 5.44
CA ARG A 91 1.20 -13.10 5.24
C ARG A 91 1.44 -11.60 5.38
N ILE A 92 0.49 -10.80 4.90
CA ILE A 92 0.58 -9.33 5.02
C ILE A 92 0.46 -8.92 6.49
N ASP A 93 -0.41 -9.57 7.27
CA ASP A 93 -0.50 -9.34 8.71
C ASP A 93 0.87 -9.55 9.37
N ASP A 94 1.54 -10.66 9.06
CA ASP A 94 2.86 -10.95 9.60
C ASP A 94 3.90 -9.92 9.14
N ALA A 95 3.81 -9.47 7.90
CA ALA A 95 4.72 -8.45 7.38
C ALA A 95 4.58 -7.13 8.15
N TYR A 96 3.36 -6.71 8.45
CA TYR A 96 3.12 -5.52 9.27
C TYR A 96 3.68 -5.69 10.68
N ARG A 97 3.42 -6.82 11.33
CA ARG A 97 3.91 -7.08 12.68
C ARG A 97 5.42 -7.09 12.73
N THR A 98 6.07 -7.69 11.75
CA THR A 98 7.53 -7.78 11.70
C THR A 98 8.17 -6.42 11.44
N LYS A 99 7.69 -5.70 10.44
CA LYS A 99 8.30 -4.45 10.00
C LYS A 99 8.10 -3.31 11.00
N TYR A 100 6.89 -3.21 11.56
CA TYR A 100 6.49 -2.05 12.35
C TYR A 100 6.40 -2.31 13.85
N ARG A 101 6.86 -3.45 14.34
CA ARG A 101 6.77 -3.80 15.77
C ARG A 101 7.40 -2.76 16.70
N GLY A 102 8.41 -2.04 16.24
CA GLY A 102 9.07 -1.00 17.03
C GLY A 102 8.20 0.23 17.28
N HIS A 103 7.11 0.39 16.53
CA HIS A 103 6.20 1.52 16.68
C HIS A 103 5.15 1.32 17.78
N GLY A 104 5.03 0.10 18.33
CA GLY A 104 4.08 -0.22 19.38
C GLY A 104 2.80 -0.87 18.87
N ALA A 105 2.24 -1.77 19.69
CA ALA A 105 1.04 -2.54 19.35
C ALA A 105 -0.16 -1.63 19.05
N GLU A 106 -0.25 -0.50 19.72
CA GLU A 106 -1.34 0.47 19.53
C GLU A 106 -1.44 0.97 18.08
N TYR A 107 -0.35 0.96 17.33
CA TYR A 107 -0.33 1.37 15.93
C TYR A 107 -0.38 0.18 14.98
N VAL A 108 0.20 -0.96 15.36
CA VAL A 108 0.28 -2.14 14.51
C VAL A 108 -1.01 -2.95 14.53
N ASP A 109 -1.59 -3.18 15.72
CA ASP A 109 -2.79 -4.00 15.87
C ASP A 109 -3.95 -3.55 14.98
N PRO A 110 -4.26 -2.24 14.88
CA PRO A 110 -5.32 -1.79 13.96
C PRO A 110 -5.04 -2.14 12.49
N MET A 111 -3.77 -2.20 12.09
CA MET A 111 -3.41 -2.48 10.70
C MET A 111 -3.58 -3.96 10.32
N VAL A 112 -3.61 -4.86 11.29
CA VAL A 112 -3.79 -6.30 11.06
C VAL A 112 -5.18 -6.79 11.45
N ALA A 113 -6.08 -5.88 11.77
CA ALA A 113 -7.47 -6.17 12.14
C ALA A 113 -8.42 -5.44 11.20
N ALA A 114 -9.70 -5.88 11.18
CA ALA A 114 -10.73 -5.11 10.53
C ALA A 114 -10.91 -3.78 11.30
N PRO A 115 -11.21 -2.65 10.65
CA PRO A 115 -11.53 -2.54 9.22
C PRO A 115 -10.35 -2.39 8.28
N ALA A 116 -9.13 -2.09 8.76
CA ALA A 116 -7.96 -1.87 7.89
C ALA A 116 -7.68 -3.08 6.99
N ARG A 117 -7.76 -4.29 7.54
CA ARG A 117 -7.49 -5.54 6.83
C ARG A 117 -8.37 -5.73 5.59
N THR A 118 -9.60 -5.20 5.60
CA THR A 118 -10.52 -5.30 4.46
C THR A 118 -10.11 -4.41 3.28
N THR A 119 -9.15 -3.50 3.50
CA THR A 119 -8.69 -2.55 2.47
C THR A 119 -7.38 -2.97 1.82
N THR A 120 -6.92 -4.20 2.04
CA THR A 120 -5.64 -4.65 1.51
C THR A 120 -5.57 -4.43 0.01
N THR A 121 -4.56 -3.69 -0.42
CA THR A 121 -4.38 -3.27 -1.81
C THR A 121 -2.97 -3.61 -2.25
N ARG A 122 -2.88 -4.34 -3.37
CA ARG A 122 -1.60 -4.60 -4.02
C ARG A 122 -1.29 -3.43 -4.97
N ILE A 123 -0.07 -2.93 -4.90
CA ILE A 123 0.40 -1.84 -5.76
C ILE A 123 1.31 -2.44 -6.82
N VAL A 124 0.99 -2.21 -8.08
CA VAL A 124 1.81 -2.69 -9.20
C VAL A 124 2.24 -1.52 -10.09
N PRO A 125 3.42 -1.59 -10.72
CA PRO A 125 3.82 -0.56 -11.67
C PRO A 125 2.85 -0.49 -12.84
N ALA A 126 2.49 0.72 -13.22
CA ALA A 126 1.60 0.92 -14.36
C ALA A 126 2.35 0.82 -15.68
#